data_2ab1da78c5901290f7b88b7716264daf
#
_entry.id   2ab1da78c5901290f7b88b7716264daf
#
_cell.length_a   1.000
_cell.length_b   1.000
_cell.length_c   1.000
_cell.angle_alpha   90.00
_cell.angle_beta   90.00
_cell.angle_gamma   90.00
#
_symmetry.space_group_name_H-M   'P 1'
#
loop_
_entity.id
_entity.type
_entity.pdbx_description
1 polymer ?
#
loop_
_entity_poly.entity_id
_entity_poly.type
_entity_poly.pdbx_seq_one_letter_code
_entity_poly.pdbx_strand_id
1 'polypeptide(L)'
;MKYIKSIFLLVCITFVTSCVDYLDIVPNDVATMENAFTNRTSAEKYLFTCYSYLPIPGHPWVSPAMVGGDEIWWNTNQALFADIAATKIALGYQNSNDPYLNFWDGRYNGTNLFIGIRDCNIFIENI
;
A
#
# COMPACT_ATOMS: atom_id res chain seq x y z
N MET A 1 -43.20 -42.71 6.14
CA MET A 1 -42.77 -41.46 5.47
C MET A 1 -42.59 -40.25 6.42
N LYS A 2 -43.31 -40.14 7.54
CA LYS A 2 -43.14 -39.01 8.50
C LYS A 2 -41.75 -39.01 9.16
N TYR A 3 -41.24 -40.16 9.57
CA TYR A 3 -39.95 -40.28 10.26
C TYR A 3 -38.74 -40.02 9.35
N ILE A 4 -38.83 -40.32 8.06
CA ILE A 4 -37.75 -40.07 7.09
C ILE A 4 -37.52 -38.58 6.91
N LYS A 5 -38.55 -37.77 6.88
CA LYS A 5 -38.44 -36.30 6.82
C LYS A 5 -37.81 -35.70 8.08
N SER A 6 -38.18 -36.25 9.27
CA SER A 6 -37.58 -35.83 10.54
C SER A 6 -36.09 -36.18 10.64
N ILE A 7 -35.70 -37.38 10.19
CA ILE A 7 -34.30 -37.82 10.17
C ILE A 7 -33.49 -36.95 9.21
N PHE A 8 -34.03 -36.65 8.03
CA PHE A 8 -33.36 -35.79 7.06
C PHE A 8 -33.17 -34.36 7.59
N LEU A 9 -34.17 -33.82 8.29
CA LEU A 9 -34.06 -32.49 8.91
C LEU A 9 -33.00 -32.48 10.02
N LEU A 10 -32.91 -33.53 10.83
CA LEU A 10 -31.93 -33.64 11.91
C LEU A 10 -30.48 -33.72 11.35
N VAL A 11 -30.28 -34.47 10.27
CA VAL A 11 -29.00 -34.58 9.59
C VAL A 11 -28.58 -33.24 8.97
N CYS A 12 -29.50 -32.47 8.36
CA CYS A 12 -29.19 -31.15 7.82
C CYS A 12 -28.77 -30.17 8.91
N ILE A 13 -29.33 -30.22 10.10
CA ILE A 13 -28.99 -29.32 11.22
C ILE A 13 -27.56 -29.59 11.73
N THR A 14 -27.08 -30.84 11.70
CA THR A 14 -25.72 -31.19 12.15
C THR A 14 -24.62 -30.72 11.20
N PHE A 15 -24.93 -30.43 9.92
CA PHE A 15 -23.98 -29.91 8.95
C PHE A 15 -23.76 -28.38 9.02
N VAL A 16 -24.63 -27.63 9.72
CA VAL A 16 -24.58 -26.18 9.77
C VAL A 16 -23.62 -25.63 10.84
N THR A 17 -23.18 -26.48 11.79
CA THR A 17 -22.37 -26.04 12.95
C THR A 17 -20.87 -26.19 12.78
N SER A 18 -20.38 -26.57 11.58
CA SER A 18 -19.00 -27.09 11.42
C SER A 18 -17.94 -26.10 10.95
N CYS A 19 -18.18 -24.79 10.80
CA CYS A 19 -17.19 -23.92 10.16
C CYS A 19 -16.95 -22.54 10.81
N VAL A 20 -17.24 -22.35 12.09
CA VAL A 20 -17.06 -21.01 12.70
C VAL A 20 -15.61 -20.73 13.10
N ASP A 21 -14.84 -21.72 13.55
CA ASP A 21 -13.49 -21.50 14.08
C ASP A 21 -12.35 -21.63 13.05
N TYR A 22 -12.63 -22.15 11.84
CA TYR A 22 -11.56 -22.38 10.86
C TYR A 22 -11.05 -21.09 10.19
N LEU A 23 -11.88 -20.07 10.11
CA LEU A 23 -11.51 -18.79 9.47
C LEU A 23 -10.85 -17.79 10.42
N ASP A 24 -10.86 -18.07 11.73
CA ASP A 24 -10.30 -17.17 12.74
C ASP A 24 -8.87 -17.55 13.18
N ILE A 25 -8.31 -18.60 12.58
CA ILE A 25 -6.92 -18.97 12.81
C ILE A 25 -6.04 -18.10 11.90
N VAL A 26 -5.53 -17.00 12.43
CA VAL A 26 -4.42 -16.27 11.80
C VAL A 26 -3.20 -17.19 11.85
N PRO A 27 -2.62 -17.61 10.71
CA PRO A 27 -1.38 -18.39 10.71
C PRO A 27 -0.30 -17.66 11.50
N ASN A 28 0.46 -18.38 12.33
CA ASN A 28 1.52 -17.80 13.17
C ASN A 28 2.66 -17.13 12.40
N ASP A 29 2.72 -17.33 11.08
CA ASP A 29 3.68 -16.73 10.14
C ASP A 29 3.16 -15.48 9.45
N VAL A 30 1.89 -15.12 9.64
CA VAL A 30 1.37 -13.83 9.17
C VAL A 30 1.93 -12.72 10.05
N ALA A 31 2.63 -11.79 9.42
CA ALA A 31 3.14 -10.60 10.08
C ALA A 31 1.97 -9.74 10.58
N THR A 32 1.51 -9.99 11.79
CA THR A 32 0.53 -9.14 12.47
C THR A 32 1.23 -7.91 13.05
N MET A 33 0.46 -6.84 13.28
CA MET A 33 0.98 -5.63 13.91
C MET A 33 1.65 -5.93 15.25
N GLU A 34 1.10 -6.87 16.04
CA GLU A 34 1.66 -7.31 17.31
C GLU A 34 3.06 -7.94 17.14
N ASN A 35 3.27 -8.70 16.06
CA ASN A 35 4.55 -9.34 15.78
C ASN A 35 5.63 -8.34 15.31
N ALA A 36 5.24 -7.18 14.79
CA ALA A 36 6.18 -6.19 14.29
C ALA A 36 7.08 -5.58 15.39
N PHE A 37 6.60 -5.55 16.63
CA PHE A 37 7.30 -4.92 17.76
C PHE A 37 7.75 -5.91 18.84
N THR A 38 7.65 -7.23 18.61
CA THR A 38 8.05 -8.26 19.56
C THR A 38 9.56 -8.36 19.78
N ASN A 39 10.35 -7.95 18.79
CA ASN A 39 11.80 -7.96 18.86
C ASN A 39 12.41 -6.83 18.03
N ARG A 40 13.67 -6.48 18.35
CA ARG A 40 14.40 -5.38 17.73
C ARG A 40 14.47 -5.52 16.20
N THR A 41 14.75 -6.71 15.69
CA THR A 41 14.90 -6.93 14.24
C THR A 41 13.60 -6.65 13.50
N SER A 42 12.46 -7.03 14.05
CA SER A 42 11.15 -6.76 13.46
C SER A 42 10.80 -5.28 13.52
N ALA A 43 11.10 -4.61 14.63
CA ALA A 43 10.91 -3.17 14.78
C ALA A 43 11.79 -2.37 13.80
N GLU A 44 13.05 -2.77 13.61
CA GLU A 44 13.94 -2.16 12.61
C GLU A 44 13.40 -2.34 11.17
N LYS A 45 12.86 -3.52 10.83
CA LYS A 45 12.22 -3.72 9.52
C LYS A 45 11.01 -2.80 9.32
N TYR A 46 10.20 -2.61 10.37
CA TYR A 46 9.08 -1.69 10.31
C TYR A 46 9.54 -0.23 10.14
N LEU A 47 10.62 0.17 10.83
CA LEU A 47 11.25 1.48 10.64
C LEU A 47 11.70 1.69 9.19
N PHE A 48 12.32 0.68 8.56
CA PHE A 48 12.68 0.78 7.14
C PHE A 48 11.47 0.95 6.23
N THR A 49 10.31 0.39 6.57
CA THR A 49 9.06 0.66 5.86
C THR A 49 8.69 2.15 5.96
N CYS A 50 8.81 2.76 7.15
CA CYS A 50 8.60 4.20 7.30
C CYS A 50 9.54 5.03 6.42
N TYR A 51 10.83 4.67 6.35
CA TYR A 51 11.78 5.35 5.46
C TYR A 51 11.48 5.13 3.97
N SER A 52 10.85 4.02 3.58
CA SER A 52 10.53 3.73 2.18
C SER A 52 9.51 4.69 1.58
N TYR A 53 8.75 5.42 2.41
CA TYR A 53 7.82 6.45 1.94
C TYR A 53 8.51 7.77 1.57
N LEU A 54 9.78 7.96 1.94
CA LEU A 54 10.49 9.18 1.58
C LEU A 54 10.71 9.25 0.06
N PRO A 55 10.43 10.39 -0.56
CA PRO A 55 10.73 10.60 -1.97
C PRO A 55 12.22 10.40 -2.25
N ILE A 56 12.55 9.76 -3.36
CA ILE A 56 13.94 9.55 -3.81
C ILE A 56 14.33 10.76 -4.66
N PRO A 57 15.08 11.74 -4.12
CA PRO A 57 15.33 13.01 -4.81
C PRO A 57 16.17 12.85 -6.09
N GLY A 58 16.98 11.80 -6.19
CA GLY A 58 17.82 11.52 -7.36
C GLY A 58 17.16 10.64 -8.42
N HIS A 59 15.91 10.24 -8.27
CA HIS A 59 15.27 9.33 -9.23
C HIS A 59 14.74 10.12 -10.44
N PRO A 60 15.27 9.86 -11.66
CA PRO A 60 14.98 10.71 -12.82
C PRO A 60 13.52 10.72 -13.26
N TRP A 61 12.73 9.70 -12.90
CA TRP A 61 11.35 9.56 -13.38
C TRP A 61 10.30 10.06 -12.39
N VAL A 62 10.64 10.09 -11.11
CA VAL A 62 9.69 10.41 -10.05
C VAL A 62 10.11 11.60 -9.20
N SER A 63 11.30 12.16 -9.43
CA SER A 63 11.76 13.34 -8.72
C SER A 63 11.46 14.62 -9.52
N PRO A 64 10.51 15.45 -9.08
CA PRO A 64 10.27 16.74 -9.72
C PRO A 64 11.45 17.69 -9.57
N ALA A 65 12.30 17.50 -8.55
CA ALA A 65 13.49 18.30 -8.34
C ALA A 65 14.54 18.15 -9.44
N MET A 66 14.59 16.98 -10.13
CA MET A 66 15.53 16.76 -11.22
C MET A 66 14.96 17.14 -12.59
N VAL A 67 13.70 16.80 -12.86
CA VAL A 67 13.14 16.85 -14.22
C VAL A 67 11.98 17.85 -14.32
N GLY A 68 11.44 18.30 -13.19
CA GLY A 68 10.37 19.30 -13.14
C GLY A 68 10.88 20.75 -13.28
N GLY A 69 12.20 20.96 -13.19
CA GLY A 69 12.86 22.25 -13.42
C GLY A 69 13.39 22.41 -14.84
N ASP A 70 14.24 23.40 -15.05
CA ASP A 70 14.86 23.74 -16.32
C ASP A 70 16.32 23.28 -16.42
N GLU A 71 16.89 22.68 -15.36
CA GLU A 71 18.28 22.23 -15.34
C GLU A 71 18.53 21.01 -16.22
N ILE A 72 17.50 20.10 -16.31
CA ILE A 72 17.57 18.90 -17.12
C ILE A 72 16.32 18.81 -17.99
N TRP A 73 16.51 18.73 -19.29
CA TRP A 73 15.42 18.56 -20.24
C TRP A 73 15.57 17.27 -21.04
N TRP A 74 14.53 16.44 -21.01
CA TRP A 74 14.47 15.21 -21.79
C TRP A 74 13.96 15.48 -23.21
N ASN A 75 14.41 14.65 -24.16
CA ASN A 75 13.84 14.67 -25.50
C ASN A 75 12.40 14.09 -25.47
N THR A 76 11.42 14.97 -25.39
CA THR A 76 10.00 14.60 -25.31
C THR A 76 9.43 14.01 -26.61
N ASN A 77 10.19 14.00 -27.71
CA ASN A 77 9.78 13.32 -28.94
C ASN A 77 9.83 11.78 -28.79
N GLN A 78 10.52 11.26 -27.79
CA GLN A 78 10.45 9.84 -27.46
C GLN A 78 9.28 9.59 -26.48
N ALA A 79 8.37 8.71 -26.88
CA ALA A 79 7.17 8.41 -26.10
C ALA A 79 7.47 8.03 -24.62
N LEU A 80 8.61 7.35 -24.39
CA LEU A 80 9.06 6.96 -23.05
C LEU A 80 9.24 8.17 -22.13
N PHE A 81 9.79 9.28 -22.62
CA PHE A 81 10.05 10.46 -21.80
C PHE A 81 8.86 11.41 -21.72
N ALA A 82 7.99 11.38 -22.72
CA ALA A 82 6.79 12.21 -22.77
C ALA A 82 5.78 11.85 -21.65
N ASP A 83 5.73 10.57 -21.23
CA ASP A 83 4.79 10.07 -20.23
C ASP A 83 5.33 10.04 -18.79
N ILE A 84 6.56 10.49 -18.58
CA ILE A 84 7.10 10.60 -17.23
C ILE A 84 6.35 11.71 -16.46
N ALA A 85 5.90 11.40 -15.25
CA ALA A 85 5.11 12.33 -14.43
C ALA A 85 5.85 13.66 -14.17
N ALA A 86 7.14 13.62 -13.88
CA ALA A 86 7.94 14.83 -13.69
C ALA A 86 8.04 15.68 -14.97
N THR A 87 8.14 15.06 -16.16
CA THR A 87 8.12 15.76 -17.46
C THR A 87 6.77 16.42 -17.70
N LYS A 88 5.65 15.78 -17.35
CA LYS A 88 4.32 16.39 -17.44
C LYS A 88 4.19 17.62 -16.56
N ILE A 89 4.80 17.62 -15.37
CA ILE A 89 4.87 18.79 -14.50
C ILE A 89 5.67 19.91 -15.17
N ALA A 90 6.86 19.61 -15.72
CA ALA A 90 7.68 20.57 -16.44
C ALA A 90 6.98 21.18 -17.67
N LEU A 91 6.13 20.40 -18.34
CA LEU A 91 5.29 20.85 -19.46
C LEU A 91 4.04 21.63 -19.04
N GLY A 92 3.80 21.82 -17.74
CA GLY A 92 2.66 22.59 -17.23
C GLY A 92 1.34 21.83 -17.18
N TYR A 93 1.37 20.49 -17.28
CA TYR A 93 0.15 19.67 -17.19
C TYR A 93 -0.33 19.41 -15.76
N GLN A 94 0.35 19.97 -14.75
CA GLN A 94 -0.07 19.80 -13.35
C GLN A 94 -1.42 20.48 -13.10
N ASN A 95 -2.33 19.78 -12.44
CA ASN A 95 -3.62 20.30 -12.04
C ASN A 95 -4.05 19.78 -10.66
N SER A 96 -4.98 20.48 -10.01
CA SER A 96 -5.42 20.16 -8.65
C SER A 96 -6.38 18.98 -8.57
N ASN A 97 -7.08 18.62 -9.64
CA ASN A 97 -8.08 17.56 -9.63
C ASN A 97 -7.44 16.18 -9.83
N ASP A 98 -6.35 16.14 -10.59
CA ASP A 98 -5.63 14.90 -10.94
C ASP A 98 -4.13 15.21 -11.05
N PRO A 99 -3.44 15.42 -9.91
CA PRO A 99 -2.06 15.87 -9.90
C PRO A 99 -1.09 14.75 -10.29
N TYR A 100 -0.11 15.07 -11.13
CA TYR A 100 1.03 14.20 -11.36
C TYR A 100 1.91 14.14 -10.11
N LEU A 101 2.57 13.01 -9.87
CA LEU A 101 3.31 12.74 -8.64
C LEU A 101 2.44 13.00 -7.41
N ASN A 102 1.24 12.42 -7.41
CA ASN A 102 0.28 12.61 -6.34
C ASN A 102 0.76 11.94 -5.05
N PHE A 103 1.36 12.72 -4.16
CA PHE A 103 1.83 12.27 -2.86
C PHE A 103 0.73 12.13 -1.80
N TRP A 104 -0.52 12.42 -2.14
CA TRP A 104 -1.64 12.20 -1.23
C TRP A 104 -2.09 10.74 -1.25
N ASP A 105 -2.43 10.22 -2.42
CA ASP A 105 -2.97 8.87 -2.60
C ASP A 105 -2.05 7.89 -3.36
N GLY A 106 -0.89 8.36 -3.80
CA GLY A 106 0.10 7.53 -4.48
C GLY A 106 -0.13 7.33 -5.97
N ARG A 107 -1.00 8.13 -6.62
CA ARG A 107 -1.22 8.03 -8.07
C ARG A 107 -0.09 8.68 -8.87
N TYR A 108 0.00 8.31 -10.14
CA TYR A 108 0.94 8.88 -11.11
C TYR A 108 2.38 8.97 -10.58
N ASN A 109 2.87 7.85 -10.08
CA ASN A 109 4.21 7.67 -9.53
C ASN A 109 4.47 8.46 -8.22
N GLY A 110 3.44 9.02 -7.59
CA GLY A 110 3.54 9.55 -6.24
C GLY A 110 3.65 8.45 -5.19
N THR A 111 4.20 8.77 -4.03
CA THR A 111 4.16 7.91 -2.86
C THR A 111 2.99 8.32 -1.97
N ASN A 112 2.20 7.36 -1.46
CA ASN A 112 1.10 7.70 -0.57
C ASN A 112 1.61 8.10 0.82
N LEU A 113 1.82 9.39 1.04
CA LEU A 113 2.37 9.92 2.29
C LEU A 113 1.37 9.85 3.46
N PHE A 114 0.05 9.77 3.20
CA PHE A 114 -0.91 9.55 4.29
C PHE A 114 -0.75 8.17 4.92
N ILE A 115 -0.50 7.14 4.11
CA ILE A 115 -0.15 5.81 4.63
C ILE A 115 1.17 5.88 5.39
N GLY A 116 2.17 6.57 4.83
CA GLY A 116 3.46 6.76 5.48
C GLY A 116 3.36 7.44 6.85
N ILE A 117 2.56 8.50 6.97
CA ILE A 117 2.31 9.18 8.25
C ILE A 117 1.64 8.24 9.26
N ARG A 118 0.65 7.46 8.82
CA ARG A 118 -0.01 6.47 9.67
C ARG A 118 0.98 5.43 10.18
N ASP A 119 1.79 4.86 9.29
CA ASP A 119 2.76 3.83 9.66
C ASP A 119 3.84 4.38 10.61
N CYS A 120 4.29 5.63 10.39
CA CYS A 120 5.20 6.30 11.31
C CYS A 120 4.58 6.53 12.70
N ASN A 121 3.31 6.91 12.78
CA ASN A 121 2.61 7.06 14.05
C ASN A 121 2.49 5.72 14.78
N ILE A 122 2.12 4.65 14.07
CA ILE A 122 2.08 3.30 14.63
C ILE A 122 3.46 2.90 15.17
N PHE A 123 4.54 3.20 14.46
CA PHE A 123 5.90 2.92 14.92
C PHE A 123 6.21 3.65 16.23
N ILE A 124 5.91 4.95 16.30
CA ILE A 124 6.19 5.78 17.48
C ILE A 124 5.38 5.35 18.69
N GLU A 125 4.14 4.90 18.50
CA GLU A 125 3.26 4.46 19.57
C GLU A 125 3.65 3.11 20.18
N ASN A 126 4.40 2.27 19.45
CA ASN A 126 4.70 0.88 19.84
C ASN A 126 6.18 0.61 20.16
N ILE A 127 7.07 1.63 20.12
CA ILE A 127 8.50 1.46 20.37
C ILE A 127 8.91 1.92 21.82
#